data_69217753f3744d1e485080e4d8912c7a
#
_entry.id   69217753f3744d1e485080e4d8912c7a
#
_cell.length_a   1.000
_cell.length_b   1.000
_cell.length_c   1.000
_cell.angle_alpha   90.00
_cell.angle_beta   90.00
_cell.angle_gamma   90.00
#
_symmetry.space_group_name_H-M   'P 1'
#
loop_
_entity.id
_entity.type
_entity.pdbx_description
1 polymer ?
#
loop_
_entity_poly.entity_id
_entity_poly.type
_entity_poly.pdbx_seq_one_letter_code
_entity_poly.pdbx_strand_id
1 'polypeptide(L)'
;MINPNCATISIYAGVGGEDAKDWVEMLLRMYQKYTQHNNWKVRSINDNTLEIIGENVYGLLKNESGVHRLIRISPFDAKKLRHTSFSLIEVLPELPESDARNLPIP
;
A
#
# COMPACT_ATOMS: atom_id res chain seq x y z
N MET A 1 20.93 4.80 -8.34
CA MET A 1 20.01 5.91 -8.64
C MET A 1 18.58 5.44 -8.52
N ILE A 2 17.73 6.23 -7.90
CA ILE A 2 16.33 5.90 -7.68
C ILE A 2 15.49 6.48 -8.81
N ASN A 3 14.58 5.68 -9.37
CA ASN A 3 13.62 6.17 -10.35
C ASN A 3 12.42 6.78 -9.62
N PRO A 4 12.25 8.12 -9.63
CA PRO A 4 11.15 8.76 -8.91
C PRO A 4 9.78 8.54 -9.57
N ASN A 5 9.78 7.98 -10.78
CA ASN A 5 8.55 7.77 -11.55
C ASN A 5 7.95 6.38 -11.35
N CYS A 6 8.47 5.64 -10.38
CA CYS A 6 7.93 4.34 -10.04
C CYS A 6 7.94 4.17 -8.51
N ALA A 7 6.85 3.68 -7.96
CA ALA A 7 6.75 3.37 -6.55
C ALA A 7 6.06 2.04 -6.36
N THR A 8 6.52 1.28 -5.38
CA THR A 8 5.89 0.04 -4.98
C THR A 8 5.28 0.24 -3.60
N ILE A 9 3.97 0.03 -3.50
CA ILE A 9 3.25 0.14 -2.23
C ILE A 9 2.87 -1.25 -1.77
N SER A 10 3.34 -1.62 -0.58
CA SER A 10 2.95 -2.86 0.08
C SER A 10 2.17 -2.52 1.34
N ILE A 11 1.05 -3.20 1.55
CA ILE A 11 0.17 -2.94 2.68
C ILE A 11 0.00 -4.23 3.48
N TYR A 12 0.29 -4.16 4.78
CA TYR A 12 0.27 -5.31 5.67
C TYR A 12 -0.78 -5.10 6.75
N ALA A 13 -1.54 -6.15 7.05
CA ALA A 13 -2.49 -6.12 8.15
C ALA A 13 -1.72 -6.11 9.47
N GLY A 14 -2.06 -5.16 10.34
CA GLY A 14 -1.56 -5.12 11.69
C GLY A 14 -2.54 -5.77 12.66
N VAL A 15 -2.58 -5.26 13.88
CA VAL A 15 -3.51 -5.73 14.89
C VAL A 15 -4.95 -5.38 14.50
N GLY A 16 -5.90 -6.29 14.70
CA GLY A 16 -7.31 -6.05 14.44
C GLY A 16 -8.06 -7.18 13.75
N GLY A 17 -7.43 -8.33 13.53
CA GLY A 17 -8.09 -9.53 12.98
C GLY A 17 -8.72 -9.27 11.60
N GLU A 18 -10.01 -9.68 11.45
CA GLU A 18 -10.72 -9.52 10.18
C GLU A 18 -10.86 -8.05 9.77
N ASP A 19 -11.04 -7.15 10.74
CA ASP A 19 -11.11 -5.72 10.46
C ASP A 19 -9.82 -5.20 9.86
N ALA A 20 -8.66 -5.67 10.34
CA ALA A 20 -7.38 -5.23 9.81
C ALA A 20 -7.18 -5.72 8.38
N LYS A 21 -7.59 -6.95 8.07
CA LYS A 21 -7.54 -7.49 6.72
C LYS A 21 -8.45 -6.71 5.77
N ASP A 22 -9.64 -6.38 6.23
CA ASP A 22 -10.57 -5.58 5.44
C ASP A 22 -10.01 -4.17 5.20
N TRP A 23 -9.34 -3.60 6.21
CA TRP A 23 -8.70 -2.29 6.10
C TRP A 23 -7.62 -2.30 5.01
N VAL A 24 -6.83 -3.37 4.91
CA VAL A 24 -5.83 -3.52 3.82
C VAL A 24 -6.52 -3.46 2.46
N GLU A 25 -7.63 -4.17 2.28
CA GLU A 25 -8.35 -4.16 1.00
C GLU A 25 -8.93 -2.78 0.68
N MET A 26 -9.43 -2.08 1.69
CA MET A 26 -9.93 -0.71 1.52
C MET A 26 -8.82 0.22 1.06
N LEU A 27 -7.64 0.12 1.68
CA LEU A 27 -6.49 0.94 1.31
C LEU A 27 -6.01 0.64 -0.11
N LEU A 28 -5.95 -0.64 -0.48
CA LEU A 28 -5.58 -1.02 -1.85
C LEU A 28 -6.52 -0.41 -2.88
N ARG A 29 -7.83 -0.48 -2.62
CA ARG A 29 -8.83 0.13 -3.52
C ARG A 29 -8.68 1.64 -3.57
N MET A 30 -8.40 2.28 -2.44
CA MET A 30 -8.20 3.72 -2.38
C MET A 30 -7.02 4.13 -3.26
N TYR A 31 -5.89 3.44 -3.14
CA TYR A 31 -4.72 3.77 -3.95
C TYR A 31 -4.94 3.48 -5.43
N GLN A 32 -5.65 2.40 -5.77
CA GLN A 32 -5.99 2.14 -7.17
C GLN A 32 -6.84 3.27 -7.77
N LYS A 33 -7.83 3.74 -7.04
CA LYS A 33 -8.66 4.86 -7.50
C LYS A 33 -7.85 6.15 -7.61
N TYR A 34 -6.95 6.38 -6.67
CA TYR A 34 -6.08 7.55 -6.70
C TYR A 34 -5.17 7.55 -7.92
N THR A 35 -4.60 6.39 -8.26
CA THR A 35 -3.77 6.26 -9.45
C THR A 35 -4.55 6.50 -10.72
N GLN A 36 -5.79 5.98 -10.81
CA GLN A 36 -6.66 6.22 -11.96
C GLN A 36 -6.99 7.70 -12.11
N HIS A 37 -7.28 8.36 -11.00
CA HIS A 37 -7.60 9.78 -10.99
C HIS A 37 -6.44 10.64 -11.50
N ASN A 38 -5.21 10.22 -11.23
CA ASN A 38 -4.02 10.92 -11.68
C ASN A 38 -3.47 10.43 -13.01
N ASN A 39 -4.17 9.53 -13.68
CA ASN A 39 -3.76 8.93 -14.96
C ASN A 39 -2.41 8.22 -14.87
N TRP A 40 -2.10 7.66 -13.72
CA TRP A 40 -0.91 6.84 -13.52
C TRP A 40 -1.22 5.39 -13.88
N LYS A 41 -0.18 4.64 -14.23
CA LYS A 41 -0.31 3.21 -14.46
C LYS A 41 -0.16 2.48 -13.14
N VAL A 42 -0.98 1.45 -12.93
CA VAL A 42 -0.91 0.63 -11.73
C VAL A 42 -0.94 -0.83 -12.13
N ARG A 43 -0.11 -1.64 -11.46
CA ARG A 43 -0.05 -3.07 -11.67
C ARG A 43 -0.06 -3.76 -10.31
N SER A 44 -0.92 -4.76 -10.16
CA SER A 44 -0.94 -5.58 -8.95
C SER A 44 0.18 -6.62 -9.04
N ILE A 45 1.11 -6.57 -8.09
CA ILE A 45 2.22 -7.53 -8.01
C ILE A 45 1.74 -8.81 -7.30
N ASN A 46 1.00 -8.62 -6.22
CA ASN A 46 0.39 -9.71 -5.46
C ASN A 46 -0.80 -9.13 -4.68
N ASP A 47 -1.34 -9.92 -3.73
CA ASP A 47 -2.56 -9.55 -3.02
C ASP A 47 -2.46 -8.26 -2.21
N ASN A 48 -1.26 -7.82 -1.86
CA ASN A 48 -1.08 -6.67 -0.99
C ASN A 48 -0.06 -5.66 -1.52
N THR A 49 0.36 -5.78 -2.78
CA THR A 49 1.41 -4.95 -3.33
C THR A 49 1.01 -4.41 -4.69
N LEU A 50 1.14 -3.09 -4.85
CA LEU A 50 0.88 -2.39 -6.11
C LEU A 50 2.15 -1.71 -6.59
N GLU A 51 2.41 -1.82 -7.90
CA GLU A 51 3.45 -1.05 -8.55
C GLU A 51 2.77 0.09 -9.31
N ILE A 52 3.19 1.32 -9.03
CA ILE A 52 2.57 2.51 -9.60
C ILE A 52 3.61 3.26 -10.41
N ILE A 53 3.28 3.57 -11.66
CA ILE A 53 4.17 4.27 -12.58
C ILE A 53 3.54 5.58 -12.98
N GLY A 54 4.25 6.67 -12.73
CA GLY A 54 3.80 8.01 -13.08
C GLY A 54 4.82 9.05 -12.70
N GLU A 55 4.70 10.25 -13.26
CA GLU A 55 5.66 11.32 -13.01
C GLU A 55 5.73 11.65 -11.52
N ASN A 56 6.94 11.49 -10.94
CA ASN A 56 7.25 11.79 -9.54
C ASN A 56 6.34 11.07 -8.54
N VAL A 57 5.86 9.89 -8.90
CA VAL A 57 4.92 9.15 -8.05
C VAL A 57 5.54 8.78 -6.71
N TYR A 58 6.82 8.43 -6.68
CA TYR A 58 7.48 8.11 -5.42
C TYR A 58 7.55 9.33 -4.50
N GLY A 59 7.90 10.49 -5.05
CA GLY A 59 7.95 11.73 -4.27
C GLY A 59 6.60 12.10 -3.67
N LEU A 60 5.51 11.83 -4.39
CA LEU A 60 4.17 12.12 -3.91
C LEU A 60 3.67 11.10 -2.89
N LEU A 61 4.06 9.83 -3.02
CA LEU A 61 3.53 8.76 -2.17
C LEU A 61 4.43 8.36 -1.00
N LYS A 62 5.70 8.75 -1.01
CA LYS A 62 6.64 8.31 0.03
C LYS A 62 6.17 8.63 1.45
N ASN A 63 5.44 9.72 1.63
CA ASN A 63 4.95 10.14 2.93
C ASN A 63 3.77 9.29 3.42
N GLU A 64 3.25 8.41 2.58
CA GLU A 64 2.21 7.46 2.97
C GLU A 64 2.78 6.28 3.76
N SER A 65 4.10 6.10 3.75
CA SER A 65 4.75 5.04 4.53
C SER A 65 4.46 5.23 6.02
N GLY A 66 4.15 4.15 6.69
CA GLY A 66 3.89 4.17 8.13
C GLY A 66 2.63 3.40 8.49
N VAL A 67 2.19 3.60 9.73
CA VAL A 67 1.02 2.93 10.27
C VAL A 67 -0.22 3.77 9.99
N HIS A 68 -1.21 3.14 9.38
CA HIS A 68 -2.52 3.75 9.10
C HIS A 68 -3.57 3.12 9.98
N ARG A 69 -4.37 3.95 10.64
CA ARG A 69 -5.35 3.52 11.61
C ARG A 69 -6.76 3.77 11.07
N LEU A 70 -7.65 2.79 11.28
CA LEU A 70 -9.06 2.93 11.00
C LEU A 70 -9.85 2.68 12.28
N ILE A 71 -10.71 3.62 12.63
CA ILE A 71 -11.65 3.47 13.74
C ILE A 71 -13.04 3.46 13.14
N ARG A 72 -13.76 2.36 13.33
CA ARG A 72 -15.13 2.24 12.81
C ARG A 72 -15.92 1.23 13.62
N ILE A 73 -17.24 1.22 13.41
CA ILE A 73 -18.08 0.13 13.92
C ILE A 73 -17.79 -1.08 13.03
N SER A 74 -17.37 -2.18 13.66
CA SER A 74 -16.96 -3.37 12.91
C SER A 74 -18.15 -4.07 12.29
N PRO A 75 -18.14 -4.34 10.96
CA PRO A 75 -19.18 -5.15 10.33
C PRO A 75 -19.05 -6.63 10.68
N PHE A 76 -17.92 -7.05 11.27
CA PHE A 76 -17.67 -8.44 11.66
C PHE A 76 -18.04 -8.72 13.11
N ASP A 77 -18.42 -7.69 13.87
CA ASP A 77 -18.79 -7.84 15.28
C ASP A 77 -20.32 -7.88 15.43
N ALA A 78 -20.83 -8.97 15.93
CA ALA A 78 -22.28 -9.11 16.16
C ALA A 78 -22.82 -8.03 17.10
N LYS A 79 -22.00 -7.55 18.02
CA LYS A 79 -22.38 -6.48 18.96
C LYS A 79 -22.25 -5.10 18.36
N LYS A 80 -21.68 -4.99 17.17
CA LYS A 80 -21.46 -3.73 16.44
C LYS A 80 -20.73 -2.70 17.28
N LEU A 81 -19.72 -3.16 18.00
CA LEU A 81 -18.84 -2.29 18.77
C LEU A 81 -17.82 -1.61 17.86
N ARG A 82 -17.32 -0.47 18.34
CA ARG A 82 -16.28 0.27 17.61
C ARG A 82 -14.94 -0.44 17.78
N HIS A 83 -14.24 -0.64 16.67
CA HIS A 83 -12.94 -1.29 16.64
C HIS A 83 -11.90 -0.38 16.02
N THR A 84 -10.65 -0.55 16.44
CA THR A 84 -9.50 0.11 15.85
C THR A 84 -8.66 -0.92 15.11
N SER A 85 -8.39 -0.65 13.84
CA SER A 85 -7.58 -1.51 12.99
C SER A 85 -6.34 -0.77 12.54
N PHE A 86 -5.23 -1.49 12.42
CA PHE A 86 -3.96 -0.92 11.98
C PHE A 86 -3.47 -1.62 10.73
N SER A 87 -2.88 -0.86 9.82
CA SER A 87 -2.18 -1.40 8.66
C SER A 87 -0.85 -0.69 8.52
N LEU A 88 0.17 -1.44 8.14
CA LEU A 88 1.47 -0.87 7.83
C LEU A 88 1.58 -0.69 6.32
N ILE A 89 1.90 0.53 5.90
CA ILE A 89 2.13 0.84 4.49
C ILE A 89 3.61 1.08 4.29
N GLU A 90 4.18 0.39 3.31
CA GLU A 90 5.57 0.54 2.92
C GLU A 90 5.61 1.04 1.48
N VAL A 91 6.25 2.18 1.25
CA VAL A 91 6.42 2.74 -0.09
C VAL A 91 7.89 2.70 -0.43
N LEU A 92 8.22 1.98 -1.50
CA LEU A 92 9.60 1.84 -1.96
C LEU A 92 9.73 2.39 -3.37
N PRO A 93 10.86 3.03 -3.68
CA PRO A 93 11.14 3.44 -5.05
C PRO A 93 11.56 2.23 -5.87
N GLU A 94 11.43 2.34 -7.20
CA GLU A 94 12.02 1.34 -8.07
C GLU A 94 13.53 1.51 -8.08
N LEU A 95 14.24 0.42 -7.82
CA LEU A 95 15.69 0.40 -7.94
C LEU A 95 16.08 0.20 -9.40
N PRO A 96 17.24 0.72 -9.84
CA PRO A 96 17.75 0.44 -11.17
C PRO A 96 17.85 -1.08 -11.37
N GLU A 97 17.57 -1.53 -12.57
CA GLU A 97 17.56 -2.95 -12.89
C GLU A 97 18.89 -3.64 -12.55
N SER A 98 20.01 -2.95 -12.79
CA SER A 98 21.32 -3.46 -12.45
C SER A 98 21.46 -3.76 -10.96
N ASP A 99 20.92 -2.88 -10.11
CA ASP A 99 20.96 -3.08 -8.66
C ASP A 99 20.07 -4.25 -8.26
N ALA A 100 18.90 -4.36 -8.88
CA ALA A 100 17.98 -5.47 -8.61
C ALA A 100 18.61 -6.82 -8.96
N ARG A 101 19.37 -6.89 -10.04
CA ARG A 101 20.06 -8.11 -10.46
C ARG A 101 21.19 -8.50 -9.51
N ASN A 102 21.77 -7.52 -8.85
CA ASN A 102 22.91 -7.74 -7.97
C ASN A 102 22.51 -7.99 -6.53
N LEU A 103 21.21 -7.98 -6.22
CA LEU A 103 20.74 -8.29 -4.89
C LEU A 103 20.97 -9.77 -4.61
N PRO A 104 21.43 -10.10 -3.40
CA PRO A 104 21.61 -11.50 -3.03
C PRO A 104 20.26 -12.21 -3.04
N ILE A 105 20.26 -13.41 -3.60
CA ILE A 105 19.07 -14.25 -3.59
C ILE A 105 19.03 -14.96 -2.24
N PRO A 106 17.97 -14.77 -1.45
CA PRO A 106 17.86 -15.45 -0.16
C PRO A 106 17.71 -16.96 -0.30
#